data_ba85561bde69fc16a007589a7cec8006
#
_entry.id   ba85561bde69fc16a007589a7cec8006
#
_cell.length_a   1.000
_cell.length_b   1.000
_cell.length_c   1.000
_cell.angle_alpha   90.00
_cell.angle_beta   90.00
_cell.angle_gamma   90.00
#
_symmetry.space_group_name_H-M   'P 1'
#
loop_
_entity.id
_entity.type
_entity.pdbx_description
1 polymer ?
#
loop_
_entity_poly.entity_id
_entity_poly.type
_entity_poly.pdbx_seq_one_letter_code
_entity_poly.pdbx_strand_id
1 'polypeptide(L)'
;MKRVLKKVTAALLAATMVVGLAACGSGNGGSGNKSSKSGKVKIGVSIWSSTDVLGSQCKKMLDAAAKALDVDVQYVDQGHVSEKVTASVEQLAAAGCQGIIICNSSDTEMTSAIKTCNDNKVYLAQFFRVISKENSADIYKAAKDSAYYVGAVHEDEPANGEELVKILLDKGDRNIGLIGWEQGDATWLGRWEGYKAGVEKWNKENPDDKAKISEPQYAGTTSEGGSKAAEALMAADPKLDALIPAGGGGDPLQGAIAAVERAGKTQDIDIVSTDFLPDLGERLQNGSMAGESGGHFCDPLIAFMMVYNAVKGNYKDFAGKFEDVPFPYLYVSSADDYAAYEKYFVDQLPYTDDELVAMSKESLKELKATAASVSIADAESRSGK
;
A
#
# COMPACT_ATOMS: atom_id res chain seq x y z
N MET A 1 35.61 51.06 18.64
CA MET A 1 36.91 51.03 17.92
C MET A 1 36.88 49.99 16.83
N LYS A 2 37.15 50.47 15.63
CA LYS A 2 37.62 49.81 14.39
C LYS A 2 36.88 48.55 13.84
N ARG A 3 36.13 48.85 12.76
CA ARG A 3 35.76 47.99 11.61
C ARG A 3 36.97 47.21 11.09
N VAL A 4 36.77 45.94 10.75
CA VAL A 4 37.47 45.34 9.61
C VAL A 4 36.46 44.53 8.78
N LEU A 5 36.21 45.06 7.59
CA LEU A 5 35.47 44.48 6.50
C LEU A 5 36.40 43.52 5.78
N LYS A 6 36.01 42.26 5.57
CA LYS A 6 36.64 41.43 4.57
C LYS A 6 35.59 40.88 3.59
N LYS A 7 35.70 41.40 2.38
CA LYS A 7 35.06 40.92 1.18
C LYS A 7 35.62 39.55 0.83
N VAL A 8 34.78 38.57 0.57
CA VAL A 8 35.18 37.34 -0.13
C VAL A 8 34.36 37.25 -1.44
N THR A 9 35.13 37.22 -2.49
CA THR A 9 34.77 37.23 -3.91
C THR A 9 34.09 35.94 -4.32
N ALA A 10 32.99 36.06 -5.06
CA ALA A 10 32.33 34.95 -5.74
C ALA A 10 33.21 34.52 -6.93
N ALA A 11 33.53 33.25 -7.03
CA ALA A 11 34.12 32.63 -8.20
C ALA A 11 33.05 31.80 -8.90
N LEU A 12 32.56 32.29 -10.05
CA LEU A 12 31.80 31.52 -11.02
C LEU A 12 32.72 30.48 -11.68
N LEU A 13 32.39 29.22 -11.63
CA LEU A 13 32.94 28.19 -12.51
C LEU A 13 31.87 27.87 -13.55
N ALA A 14 32.06 28.41 -14.74
CA ALA A 14 31.37 27.99 -15.96
C ALA A 14 32.09 26.74 -16.51
N ALA A 15 31.40 25.59 -16.52
CA ALA A 15 31.87 24.41 -17.22
C ALA A 15 31.30 24.43 -18.64
N THR A 16 32.21 24.65 -19.60
CA THR A 16 31.98 24.62 -21.04
C THR A 16 31.72 23.20 -21.52
N MET A 17 30.51 22.96 -22.10
CA MET A 17 30.25 21.78 -22.94
C MET A 17 30.89 21.92 -24.29
N VAL A 18 31.77 21.00 -24.62
CA VAL A 18 32.32 20.83 -25.97
C VAL A 18 31.35 19.97 -26.77
N VAL A 19 30.70 20.60 -27.75
CA VAL A 19 29.91 19.91 -28.79
C VAL A 19 30.87 19.50 -29.90
N GLY A 20 31.05 18.18 -30.05
CA GLY A 20 31.72 17.59 -31.18
C GLY A 20 30.73 17.30 -32.32
N LEU A 21 30.65 18.21 -33.31
CA LEU A 21 30.06 17.90 -34.62
C LEU A 21 31.11 17.17 -35.47
N ALA A 22 30.80 15.98 -35.89
CA ALA A 22 31.48 15.34 -37.03
C ALA A 22 30.48 15.13 -38.17
N ALA A 23 30.84 15.66 -39.32
CA ALA A 23 30.01 15.86 -40.50
C ALA A 23 30.00 14.66 -41.45
N CYS A 24 28.86 14.55 -42.13
CA CYS A 24 28.65 14.13 -43.55
C CYS A 24 29.39 12.92 -44.15
N GLY A 25 28.58 11.96 -44.56
CA GLY A 25 28.83 11.03 -45.65
C GLY A 25 27.53 10.63 -46.32
N SER A 26 27.30 11.16 -47.53
CA SER A 26 26.19 10.81 -48.41
C SER A 26 26.23 9.34 -48.86
N GLY A 27 25.07 8.66 -48.89
CA GLY A 27 24.93 7.32 -49.47
C GLY A 27 23.50 6.85 -49.50
N ASN A 28 22.94 6.82 -50.64
CA ASN A 28 21.60 6.53 -51.14
C ASN A 28 21.02 5.16 -50.72
N GLY A 29 19.74 5.16 -50.37
CA GLY A 29 18.74 4.12 -50.72
C GLY A 29 18.71 2.83 -49.91
N GLY A 30 17.60 2.60 -49.22
CA GLY A 30 17.25 1.25 -48.74
C GLY A 30 16.29 1.23 -47.58
N SER A 31 15.04 0.98 -47.93
CA SER A 31 13.99 0.32 -47.16
C SER A 31 14.07 0.33 -45.63
N GLY A 32 13.09 1.00 -45.01
CA GLY A 32 12.95 1.12 -43.57
C GLY A 32 12.83 -0.21 -42.83
N ASN A 33 13.90 -0.56 -42.16
CA ASN A 33 13.81 -1.48 -41.06
C ASN A 33 13.77 -0.64 -39.78
N LYS A 34 12.56 -0.46 -39.19
CA LYS A 34 12.44 0.03 -37.83
C LYS A 34 13.08 -1.03 -36.94
N SER A 35 14.37 -0.95 -36.72
CA SER A 35 14.98 -1.65 -35.59
C SER A 35 14.37 -1.05 -34.33
N SER A 36 13.40 -1.75 -33.73
CA SER A 36 13.03 -1.56 -32.34
C SER A 36 14.34 -1.70 -31.55
N LYS A 37 14.85 -0.59 -31.01
CA LYS A 37 15.76 -0.67 -29.88
C LYS A 37 15.01 -1.44 -28.81
N SER A 38 15.35 -2.71 -28.60
CA SER A 38 14.88 -3.47 -27.44
C SER A 38 15.58 -2.88 -26.22
N GLY A 39 15.16 -1.69 -25.81
CA GLY A 39 15.51 -1.13 -24.52
C GLY A 39 14.78 -1.94 -23.45
N LYS A 40 15.44 -2.14 -22.33
CA LYS A 40 14.86 -2.69 -21.11
C LYS A 40 13.58 -1.90 -20.76
N VAL A 41 12.51 -2.60 -20.37
CA VAL A 41 11.28 -1.93 -19.89
C VAL A 41 11.63 -1.11 -18.66
N LYS A 42 11.12 0.12 -18.59
CA LYS A 42 11.33 1.02 -17.46
C LYS A 42 10.00 1.34 -16.81
N ILE A 43 9.87 1.02 -15.50
CA ILE A 43 8.68 1.27 -14.70
C ILE A 43 9.01 2.20 -13.55
N GLY A 44 8.18 3.22 -13.35
CA GLY A 44 8.24 4.15 -12.23
C GLY A 44 7.35 3.71 -11.08
N VAL A 45 7.79 3.96 -9.86
CA VAL A 45 7.05 3.72 -8.63
C VAL A 45 6.98 5.02 -7.84
N SER A 46 5.78 5.59 -7.72
CA SER A 46 5.49 6.73 -6.85
C SER A 46 4.90 6.20 -5.56
N ILE A 47 5.68 6.26 -4.49
CA ILE A 47 5.36 5.67 -3.18
C ILE A 47 5.56 6.71 -2.07
N TRP A 48 4.83 6.59 -0.96
CA TRP A 48 4.99 7.53 0.17
C TRP A 48 6.40 7.46 0.78
N SER A 49 6.91 6.25 0.97
CA SER A 49 8.27 5.98 1.46
C SER A 49 8.70 4.61 0.94
N SER A 50 9.93 4.50 0.46
CA SER A 50 10.54 3.21 0.09
C SER A 50 11.40 2.62 1.22
N THR A 51 11.40 3.25 2.42
CA THR A 51 12.30 2.94 3.53
C THR A 51 11.63 2.68 4.86
N ASP A 52 10.35 3.01 5.03
CA ASP A 52 9.58 2.58 6.21
C ASP A 52 9.28 1.07 6.16
N VAL A 53 8.62 0.53 7.17
CA VAL A 53 8.39 -0.92 7.29
C VAL A 53 7.63 -1.46 6.09
N LEU A 54 6.45 -0.94 5.80
CA LEU A 54 5.60 -1.42 4.70
C LEU A 54 6.22 -1.10 3.33
N GLY A 55 6.70 0.13 3.13
CA GLY A 55 7.29 0.55 1.87
C GLY A 55 8.58 -0.20 1.51
N SER A 56 9.40 -0.56 2.51
CA SER A 56 10.59 -1.40 2.28
C SER A 56 10.23 -2.84 1.88
N GLN A 57 9.14 -3.39 2.42
CA GLN A 57 8.60 -4.69 2.01
C GLN A 57 8.06 -4.62 0.57
N CYS A 58 7.28 -3.59 0.24
CA CYS A 58 6.83 -3.33 -1.14
C CYS A 58 8.02 -3.24 -2.10
N LYS A 59 9.03 -2.46 -1.74
CA LYS A 59 10.24 -2.30 -2.55
C LYS A 59 10.96 -3.63 -2.76
N LYS A 60 11.15 -4.42 -1.71
CA LYS A 60 11.80 -5.75 -1.79
C LYS A 60 11.06 -6.66 -2.79
N MET A 61 9.71 -6.66 -2.76
CA MET A 61 8.89 -7.45 -3.67
C MET A 61 8.99 -6.95 -5.11
N LEU A 62 8.91 -5.64 -5.32
CA LEU A 62 9.03 -5.02 -6.64
C LEU A 62 10.43 -5.20 -7.25
N ASP A 63 11.48 -5.08 -6.45
CA ASP A 63 12.87 -5.31 -6.89
C ASP A 63 13.08 -6.77 -7.33
N ALA A 64 12.47 -7.74 -6.65
CA ALA A 64 12.50 -9.15 -7.06
C ALA A 64 11.80 -9.35 -8.41
N ALA A 65 10.61 -8.79 -8.59
CA ALA A 65 9.89 -8.83 -9.87
C ALA A 65 10.69 -8.15 -10.99
N ALA A 66 11.27 -7.00 -10.71
CA ALA A 66 12.11 -6.27 -11.66
C ALA A 66 13.33 -7.08 -12.11
N LYS A 67 13.97 -7.77 -11.17
CA LYS A 67 15.10 -8.67 -11.45
C LYS A 67 14.66 -9.86 -12.29
N ALA A 68 13.57 -10.54 -11.92
CA ALA A 68 13.07 -11.72 -12.65
C ALA A 68 12.65 -11.38 -14.09
N LEU A 69 12.13 -10.17 -14.33
CA LEU A 69 11.60 -9.72 -15.62
C LEU A 69 12.57 -8.84 -16.43
N ASP A 70 13.76 -8.60 -15.93
CA ASP A 70 14.75 -7.68 -16.52
C ASP A 70 14.17 -6.28 -16.79
N VAL A 71 13.52 -5.69 -15.75
CA VAL A 71 12.93 -4.34 -15.76
C VAL A 71 13.83 -3.36 -15.02
N ASP A 72 13.90 -2.12 -15.52
CA ASP A 72 14.52 -0.99 -14.83
C ASP A 72 13.46 -0.27 -13.99
N VAL A 73 13.59 -0.27 -12.66
CA VAL A 73 12.64 0.37 -11.76
C VAL A 73 13.20 1.65 -11.18
N GLN A 74 12.40 2.71 -11.24
CA GLN A 74 12.74 4.00 -10.65
C GLN A 74 11.71 4.38 -9.56
N TYR A 75 12.19 4.56 -8.33
CA TYR A 75 11.37 4.98 -7.19
C TYR A 75 11.41 6.50 -6.99
N VAL A 76 10.27 7.07 -6.59
CA VAL A 76 10.16 8.44 -6.08
C VAL A 76 9.35 8.43 -4.80
N ASP A 77 10.03 8.79 -3.69
CA ASP A 77 9.41 8.93 -2.37
C ASP A 77 8.72 10.29 -2.26
N GLN A 78 7.39 10.31 -2.14
CA GLN A 78 6.59 11.53 -2.19
C GLN A 78 6.05 11.96 -0.81
N GLY A 79 6.14 11.10 0.22
CA GLY A 79 5.83 11.42 1.60
C GLY A 79 4.38 11.82 1.88
N HIS A 80 3.41 11.35 1.08
CA HIS A 80 2.00 11.76 1.12
C HIS A 80 1.78 13.29 1.00
N VAL A 81 2.76 14.00 0.40
CA VAL A 81 2.64 15.44 0.12
C VAL A 81 2.06 15.61 -1.28
N SER A 82 0.87 16.19 -1.40
CA SER A 82 0.09 16.22 -2.64
C SER A 82 0.85 16.81 -3.84
N GLU A 83 1.60 17.89 -3.64
CA GLU A 83 2.44 18.49 -4.69
C GLU A 83 3.55 17.54 -5.13
N LYS A 84 4.13 16.78 -4.20
CA LYS A 84 5.17 15.79 -4.52
C LYS A 84 4.58 14.56 -5.21
N VAL A 85 3.36 14.14 -4.84
CA VAL A 85 2.64 13.05 -5.53
C VAL A 85 2.46 13.41 -6.99
N THR A 86 1.93 14.60 -7.28
CA THR A 86 1.75 15.09 -8.65
C THR A 86 3.09 15.19 -9.39
N ALA A 87 4.10 15.83 -8.78
CA ALA A 87 5.42 16.00 -9.40
C ALA A 87 6.15 14.67 -9.65
N SER A 88 5.91 13.64 -8.84
CA SER A 88 6.54 12.33 -9.02
C SER A 88 6.17 11.67 -10.34
N VAL A 89 4.90 11.78 -10.76
CA VAL A 89 4.42 11.22 -12.03
C VAL A 89 5.05 11.95 -13.22
N GLU A 90 5.12 13.28 -13.15
CA GLU A 90 5.80 14.09 -14.18
C GLU A 90 7.29 13.74 -14.28
N GLN A 91 7.96 13.60 -13.14
CA GLN A 91 9.37 13.21 -13.06
C GLN A 91 9.61 11.83 -13.68
N LEU A 92 8.79 10.83 -13.32
CA LEU A 92 8.92 9.46 -13.82
C LEU A 92 8.61 9.38 -15.33
N ALA A 93 7.61 10.11 -15.81
CA ALA A 93 7.30 10.20 -17.24
C ALA A 93 8.47 10.86 -18.01
N ALA A 94 9.01 11.97 -17.50
CA ALA A 94 10.15 12.67 -18.09
C ALA A 94 11.45 11.81 -18.06
N ALA A 95 11.61 10.93 -17.07
CA ALA A 95 12.69 9.98 -16.98
C ALA A 95 12.59 8.81 -17.99
N GLY A 96 11.51 8.77 -18.78
CA GLY A 96 11.27 7.78 -19.81
C GLY A 96 10.70 6.45 -19.31
N CYS A 97 10.03 6.45 -18.15
CA CYS A 97 9.24 5.31 -17.71
C CYS A 97 8.10 5.07 -18.71
N GLN A 98 7.91 3.81 -19.10
CA GLN A 98 6.86 3.38 -20.01
C GLN A 98 5.56 3.03 -19.25
N GLY A 99 5.70 2.79 -17.96
CA GLY A 99 4.63 2.54 -17.02
C GLY A 99 4.95 3.13 -15.65
N ILE A 100 3.92 3.49 -14.90
CA ILE A 100 4.01 4.04 -13.55
C ILE A 100 2.98 3.35 -12.67
N ILE A 101 3.37 2.96 -11.46
CA ILE A 101 2.45 2.61 -10.39
C ILE A 101 2.50 3.69 -9.31
N ILE A 102 1.34 4.02 -8.73
CA ILE A 102 1.21 5.14 -7.80
C ILE A 102 0.35 4.79 -6.59
N CYS A 103 0.84 5.15 -5.38
CA CYS A 103 0.02 5.27 -4.19
C CYS A 103 -0.27 6.76 -3.94
N ASN A 104 -1.41 7.23 -4.39
CA ASN A 104 -1.83 8.63 -4.18
C ASN A 104 -2.38 8.85 -2.76
N SER A 105 -2.40 10.10 -2.30
CA SER A 105 -2.95 10.48 -1.00
C SER A 105 -4.43 10.88 -1.10
N SER A 106 -4.84 11.39 -2.27
CA SER A 106 -6.22 11.78 -2.54
C SER A 106 -6.59 11.58 -4.01
N ASP A 107 -7.87 11.41 -4.31
CA ASP A 107 -8.34 11.25 -5.70
C ASP A 107 -8.01 12.44 -6.58
N THR A 108 -7.94 13.65 -6.01
CA THR A 108 -7.66 14.89 -6.76
C THR A 108 -6.31 14.85 -7.48
N GLU A 109 -5.32 14.18 -6.93
CA GLU A 109 -3.99 14.00 -7.52
C GLU A 109 -4.04 13.16 -8.80
N MET A 110 -5.00 12.24 -8.88
CA MET A 110 -5.18 11.38 -10.04
C MET A 110 -5.62 12.15 -11.30
N THR A 111 -6.20 13.33 -11.15
CA THR A 111 -6.51 14.22 -12.30
C THR A 111 -5.26 14.55 -13.09
N SER A 112 -4.21 15.02 -12.41
CA SER A 112 -2.92 15.34 -13.04
C SER A 112 -2.17 14.10 -13.46
N ALA A 113 -2.19 13.03 -12.66
CA ALA A 113 -1.51 11.78 -12.96
C ALA A 113 -2.05 11.15 -14.25
N ILE A 114 -3.37 11.01 -14.39
CA ILE A 114 -4.03 10.47 -15.59
C ILE A 114 -3.72 11.34 -16.81
N LYS A 115 -3.81 12.67 -16.66
CA LYS A 115 -3.51 13.60 -17.74
C LYS A 115 -2.05 13.46 -18.21
N THR A 116 -1.09 13.51 -17.28
CA THR A 116 0.35 13.38 -17.57
C THR A 116 0.64 12.06 -18.28
N CYS A 117 0.06 10.96 -17.81
CA CYS A 117 0.25 9.64 -18.41
C CYS A 117 -0.38 9.53 -19.81
N ASN A 118 -1.56 10.10 -20.03
CA ASN A 118 -2.19 10.16 -21.35
C ASN A 118 -1.34 10.98 -22.35
N ASP A 119 -0.87 12.17 -21.95
CA ASP A 119 -0.09 13.06 -22.80
C ASP A 119 1.25 12.43 -23.19
N ASN A 120 1.85 11.65 -22.31
CA ASN A 120 3.15 10.99 -22.52
C ASN A 120 3.04 9.53 -23.00
N LYS A 121 1.83 8.98 -23.13
CA LYS A 121 1.58 7.58 -23.51
C LYS A 121 2.24 6.58 -22.54
N VAL A 122 2.15 6.86 -21.26
CA VAL A 122 2.67 6.05 -20.16
C VAL A 122 1.52 5.31 -19.50
N TYR A 123 1.64 4.00 -19.31
CA TYR A 123 0.62 3.23 -18.59
C TYR A 123 0.66 3.56 -17.09
N LEU A 124 -0.52 3.66 -16.45
CA LEU A 124 -0.68 4.03 -15.06
C LEU A 124 -1.59 3.05 -14.34
N ALA A 125 -1.17 2.57 -13.17
CA ALA A 125 -2.04 1.86 -12.23
C ALA A 125 -1.88 2.43 -10.82
N GLN A 126 -2.94 2.34 -10.01
CA GLN A 126 -2.88 2.62 -8.58
C GLN A 126 -2.57 1.34 -7.80
N PHE A 127 -1.98 1.51 -6.63
CA PHE A 127 -1.84 0.47 -5.61
C PHE A 127 -2.22 1.03 -4.24
N PHE A 128 -2.78 0.20 -3.36
CA PHE A 128 -3.36 0.56 -2.07
C PHE A 128 -4.49 1.59 -2.15
N ARG A 129 -4.92 1.97 -3.31
CA ARG A 129 -5.93 3.02 -3.52
C ARG A 129 -6.75 2.71 -4.75
N VAL A 130 -7.99 3.18 -4.71
CA VAL A 130 -8.91 3.19 -5.86
C VAL A 130 -9.64 4.53 -5.93
N ILE A 131 -9.91 5.04 -7.12
CA ILE A 131 -10.67 6.28 -7.28
C ILE A 131 -12.13 6.01 -6.89
N SER A 132 -12.65 6.73 -5.90
CA SER A 132 -14.03 6.61 -5.47
C SER A 132 -14.99 7.09 -6.55
N LYS A 133 -15.85 6.19 -7.00
CA LYS A 133 -16.91 6.52 -7.97
C LYS A 133 -17.94 7.47 -7.39
N GLU A 134 -18.26 7.32 -6.10
CA GLU A 134 -19.26 8.09 -5.38
C GLU A 134 -18.76 9.51 -5.07
N ASN A 135 -17.50 9.64 -4.64
CA ASN A 135 -16.94 10.89 -4.15
C ASN A 135 -16.16 11.66 -5.24
N SER A 136 -15.70 10.97 -6.29
CA SER A 136 -14.81 11.51 -7.33
C SER A 136 -15.26 11.12 -8.74
N ALA A 137 -16.55 11.24 -9.02
CA ALA A 137 -17.19 10.75 -10.25
C ALA A 137 -16.53 11.25 -11.56
N ASP A 138 -16.10 12.50 -11.60
CA ASP A 138 -15.44 13.08 -12.79
C ASP A 138 -14.04 12.48 -13.00
N ILE A 139 -13.29 12.24 -11.91
CA ILE A 139 -11.95 11.65 -11.95
C ILE A 139 -12.08 10.18 -12.31
N TYR A 140 -13.04 9.46 -11.72
CA TYR A 140 -13.37 8.08 -12.08
C TYR A 140 -13.71 7.95 -13.56
N LYS A 141 -14.51 8.90 -14.09
CA LYS A 141 -14.81 8.95 -15.52
C LYS A 141 -13.55 9.18 -16.36
N ALA A 142 -12.69 10.11 -15.96
CA ALA A 142 -11.43 10.37 -16.67
C ALA A 142 -10.51 9.15 -16.68
N ALA A 143 -10.42 8.41 -15.58
CA ALA A 143 -9.69 7.16 -15.49
C ALA A 143 -10.26 6.12 -16.46
N LYS A 144 -11.58 5.96 -16.47
CA LYS A 144 -12.28 5.01 -17.33
C LYS A 144 -12.14 5.34 -18.82
N ASP A 145 -12.12 6.62 -19.18
CA ASP A 145 -11.97 7.07 -20.56
C ASP A 145 -10.50 7.06 -21.04
N SER A 146 -9.54 6.89 -20.14
CA SER A 146 -8.12 6.85 -20.45
C SER A 146 -7.72 5.58 -21.21
N ALA A 147 -6.90 5.74 -22.24
CA ALA A 147 -6.27 4.62 -22.94
C ALA A 147 -5.02 4.08 -22.22
N TYR A 148 -4.56 4.77 -21.18
CA TYR A 148 -3.32 4.46 -20.46
C TYR A 148 -3.53 4.18 -18.98
N TYR A 149 -4.70 4.41 -18.42
CA TYR A 149 -5.01 4.00 -17.06
C TYR A 149 -5.43 2.52 -17.04
N VAL A 150 -4.61 1.68 -16.41
CA VAL A 150 -4.78 0.22 -16.41
C VAL A 150 -5.78 -0.22 -15.35
N GLY A 151 -5.81 0.47 -14.22
CA GLY A 151 -6.73 0.18 -13.13
C GLY A 151 -6.13 0.44 -11.75
N ALA A 152 -6.71 -0.19 -10.75
CA ALA A 152 -6.34 -0.07 -9.35
C ALA A 152 -6.27 -1.44 -8.68
N VAL A 153 -5.32 -1.60 -7.77
CA VAL A 153 -5.26 -2.70 -6.81
C VAL A 153 -5.40 -2.10 -5.42
N HIS A 154 -6.29 -2.64 -4.61
CA HIS A 154 -6.59 -2.08 -3.30
C HIS A 154 -7.22 -3.12 -2.37
N GLU A 155 -7.13 -2.89 -1.08
CA GLU A 155 -7.72 -3.73 -0.06
C GLU A 155 -9.22 -3.44 0.12
N ASP A 156 -9.95 -4.45 0.62
CA ASP A 156 -11.34 -4.31 1.07
C ASP A 156 -11.33 -3.93 2.56
N GLU A 157 -11.29 -2.63 2.85
CA GLU A 157 -11.22 -2.12 4.21
C GLU A 157 -12.45 -2.47 5.08
N PRO A 158 -13.69 -2.45 4.54
CA PRO A 158 -14.83 -2.97 5.29
C PRO A 158 -14.70 -4.44 5.66
N ALA A 159 -14.30 -5.31 4.71
CA ALA A 159 -14.09 -6.73 5.00
C ALA A 159 -12.97 -6.94 6.03
N ASN A 160 -11.89 -6.16 5.96
CA ASN A 160 -10.84 -6.19 6.97
C ASN A 160 -11.38 -5.83 8.36
N GLY A 161 -12.22 -4.81 8.44
CA GLY A 161 -12.87 -4.41 9.70
C GLY A 161 -13.75 -5.51 10.27
N GLU A 162 -14.56 -6.17 9.45
CA GLU A 162 -15.41 -7.30 9.89
C GLU A 162 -14.57 -8.44 10.47
N GLU A 163 -13.45 -8.80 9.82
CA GLU A 163 -12.60 -9.92 10.26
C GLU A 163 -11.84 -9.58 11.56
N LEU A 164 -11.33 -8.36 11.72
CA LEU A 164 -10.69 -7.93 12.97
C LEU A 164 -11.65 -7.97 14.15
N VAL A 165 -12.88 -7.50 13.97
CA VAL A 165 -13.93 -7.61 14.99
C VAL A 165 -14.25 -9.07 15.28
N LYS A 166 -14.32 -9.91 14.26
CA LYS A 166 -14.59 -11.35 14.41
C LYS A 166 -13.55 -12.02 15.31
N ILE A 167 -12.25 -11.69 15.15
CA ILE A 167 -11.18 -12.22 16.02
C ILE A 167 -11.51 -11.95 17.51
N LEU A 168 -11.91 -10.73 17.84
CA LEU A 168 -12.27 -10.34 19.21
C LEU A 168 -13.54 -11.06 19.71
N LEU A 169 -14.59 -11.06 18.88
CA LEU A 169 -15.86 -11.69 19.24
C LEU A 169 -15.74 -13.20 19.48
N ASP A 170 -14.91 -13.88 18.67
CA ASP A 170 -14.63 -15.32 18.82
C ASP A 170 -13.85 -15.62 20.11
N LYS A 171 -13.03 -14.66 20.59
CA LYS A 171 -12.34 -14.76 21.89
C LYS A 171 -13.27 -14.54 23.08
N GLY A 172 -14.41 -13.91 22.88
CA GLY A 172 -15.40 -13.64 23.92
C GLY A 172 -15.55 -12.16 24.31
N ASP A 173 -14.86 -11.26 23.59
CA ASP A 173 -14.95 -9.82 23.85
C ASP A 173 -16.29 -9.25 23.41
N ARG A 174 -16.82 -8.31 24.19
CA ARG A 174 -18.16 -7.74 23.94
C ARG A 174 -18.22 -6.21 24.09
N ASN A 175 -17.17 -5.56 24.58
CA ASN A 175 -17.12 -4.11 24.79
C ASN A 175 -15.87 -3.54 24.13
N ILE A 176 -16.00 -3.21 22.86
CA ILE A 176 -14.89 -2.87 21.97
C ILE A 176 -14.71 -1.35 21.91
N GLY A 177 -13.52 -0.86 22.19
CA GLY A 177 -13.13 0.54 22.06
C GLY A 177 -12.39 0.80 20.76
N LEU A 178 -12.69 1.92 20.08
CA LEU A 178 -12.06 2.32 18.83
C LEU A 178 -11.11 3.50 19.01
N ILE A 179 -9.93 3.39 18.39
CA ILE A 179 -8.94 4.48 18.31
C ILE A 179 -8.60 4.74 16.85
N GLY A 180 -9.06 5.87 16.31
CA GLY A 180 -8.82 6.28 14.92
C GLY A 180 -7.59 7.15 14.75
N TRP A 181 -7.17 7.36 13.49
CA TRP A 181 -6.15 8.34 13.13
C TRP A 181 -6.70 9.76 13.22
N GLU A 182 -6.98 10.38 12.08
CA GLU A 182 -7.63 11.68 11.99
C GLU A 182 -9.07 11.52 11.51
N GLN A 183 -9.92 12.43 11.93
CA GLN A 183 -11.31 12.41 11.50
C GLN A 183 -11.40 12.63 9.99
N GLY A 184 -12.08 11.72 9.29
CA GLY A 184 -12.30 11.81 7.85
C GLY A 184 -11.26 11.07 7.00
N ASP A 185 -10.29 10.38 7.60
CA ASP A 185 -9.40 9.48 6.86
C ASP A 185 -10.21 8.37 6.18
N ALA A 186 -10.06 8.22 4.86
CA ALA A 186 -10.90 7.33 4.06
C ALA A 186 -10.66 5.85 4.38
N THR A 187 -9.41 5.45 4.62
CA THR A 187 -9.03 4.08 4.99
C THR A 187 -9.64 3.71 6.34
N TRP A 188 -9.47 4.61 7.33
CA TRP A 188 -10.08 4.42 8.65
C TRP A 188 -11.61 4.33 8.59
N LEU A 189 -12.26 5.20 7.81
CA LEU A 189 -13.71 5.18 7.66
C LEU A 189 -14.20 3.85 7.07
N GLY A 190 -13.50 3.30 6.09
CA GLY A 190 -13.81 1.98 5.53
C GLY A 190 -13.70 0.87 6.59
N ARG A 191 -12.61 0.82 7.35
CA ARG A 191 -12.44 -0.13 8.46
C ARG A 191 -13.53 0.03 9.51
N TRP A 192 -13.86 1.26 9.88
CA TRP A 192 -14.92 1.54 10.87
C TRP A 192 -16.29 1.07 10.39
N GLU A 193 -16.62 1.20 9.10
CA GLU A 193 -17.83 0.59 8.53
C GLU A 193 -17.84 -0.93 8.75
N GLY A 194 -16.72 -1.59 8.49
CA GLY A 194 -16.53 -3.02 8.73
C GLY A 194 -16.67 -3.40 10.21
N TYR A 195 -16.07 -2.64 11.13
CA TYR A 195 -16.22 -2.89 12.57
C TYR A 195 -17.70 -2.85 13.02
N LYS A 196 -18.44 -1.85 12.56
CA LYS A 196 -19.88 -1.74 12.85
C LYS A 196 -20.67 -2.90 12.25
N ALA A 197 -20.40 -3.22 10.97
CA ALA A 197 -21.08 -4.31 10.28
C ALA A 197 -20.83 -5.67 10.96
N GLY A 198 -19.59 -5.94 11.38
CA GLY A 198 -19.23 -7.15 12.11
C GLY A 198 -19.98 -7.28 13.45
N VAL A 199 -20.04 -6.20 14.24
CA VAL A 199 -20.81 -6.18 15.50
C VAL A 199 -22.31 -6.32 15.26
N GLU A 200 -22.86 -5.65 14.25
CA GLU A 200 -24.30 -5.76 13.91
C GLU A 200 -24.66 -7.19 13.48
N LYS A 201 -23.82 -7.82 12.67
CA LYS A 201 -23.98 -9.21 12.25
C LYS A 201 -23.96 -10.16 13.44
N TRP A 202 -22.94 -10.04 14.30
CA TRP A 202 -22.86 -10.82 15.54
C TRP A 202 -24.13 -10.68 16.39
N ASN A 203 -24.55 -9.44 16.66
CA ASN A 203 -25.72 -9.15 17.50
C ASN A 203 -27.04 -9.71 16.94
N LYS A 204 -27.13 -9.81 15.62
CA LYS A 204 -28.28 -10.42 14.94
C LYS A 204 -28.28 -11.95 15.09
N GLU A 205 -27.10 -12.55 15.00
CA GLU A 205 -26.91 -13.99 15.11
C GLU A 205 -26.94 -14.47 16.58
N ASN A 206 -26.54 -13.59 17.52
CA ASN A 206 -26.41 -13.88 18.95
C ASN A 206 -27.22 -12.87 19.81
N PRO A 207 -28.55 -12.91 19.77
CA PRO A 207 -29.40 -11.90 20.45
C PRO A 207 -29.24 -11.85 21.96
N ASP A 208 -28.83 -12.94 22.60
CA ASP A 208 -28.63 -13.07 24.05
C ASP A 208 -27.17 -12.79 24.48
N ASP A 209 -26.24 -12.60 23.51
CA ASP A 209 -24.81 -12.38 23.75
C ASP A 209 -24.30 -11.22 22.88
N LYS A 210 -24.81 -10.03 23.16
CA LYS A 210 -24.57 -8.83 22.34
C LYS A 210 -23.25 -8.15 22.65
N ALA A 211 -22.56 -7.74 21.61
CA ALA A 211 -21.40 -6.87 21.67
C ALA A 211 -21.75 -5.40 21.46
N LYS A 212 -20.85 -4.52 21.92
CA LYS A 212 -20.90 -3.07 21.74
C LYS A 212 -19.59 -2.59 21.14
N ILE A 213 -19.68 -1.52 20.36
CA ILE A 213 -18.54 -0.81 19.83
C ILE A 213 -18.66 0.68 20.19
N SER A 214 -17.56 1.30 20.62
CA SER A 214 -17.55 2.72 20.97
C SER A 214 -17.54 3.61 19.73
N GLU A 215 -17.91 4.90 19.91
CA GLU A 215 -17.47 5.93 18.99
C GLU A 215 -15.93 6.03 19.05
N PRO A 216 -15.24 6.34 17.92
CA PRO A 216 -13.80 6.39 17.90
C PRO A 216 -13.23 7.58 18.69
N GLN A 217 -12.15 7.34 19.41
CA GLN A 217 -11.26 8.37 19.90
C GLN A 217 -10.18 8.61 18.86
N TYR A 218 -10.01 9.84 18.40
CA TYR A 218 -9.02 10.16 17.36
C TYR A 218 -7.67 10.50 18.00
N ALA A 219 -6.65 9.73 17.65
CA ALA A 219 -5.31 9.80 18.23
C ALA A 219 -4.30 10.56 17.39
N GLY A 220 -4.66 10.92 16.14
CA GLY A 220 -3.67 11.28 15.13
C GLY A 220 -2.72 10.12 14.85
N THR A 221 -1.50 10.42 14.45
CA THR A 221 -0.48 9.41 14.06
C THR A 221 0.62 9.27 15.12
N THR A 222 0.29 9.43 16.41
CA THR A 222 1.31 9.41 17.48
C THR A 222 1.02 8.38 18.56
N SER A 223 2.06 7.81 19.12
CA SER A 223 1.98 6.91 20.28
C SER A 223 1.39 7.60 21.51
N GLU A 224 1.71 8.88 21.74
CA GLU A 224 1.12 9.67 22.83
C GLU A 224 -0.40 9.81 22.66
N GLY A 225 -0.86 10.09 21.44
CA GLY A 225 -2.29 10.17 21.12
C GLY A 225 -3.00 8.84 21.35
N GLY A 226 -2.42 7.74 20.88
CA GLY A 226 -2.93 6.38 21.09
C GLY A 226 -3.04 6.02 22.57
N SER A 227 -2.02 6.37 23.35
CA SER A 227 -2.03 6.16 24.81
C SER A 227 -3.14 6.93 25.50
N LYS A 228 -3.31 8.23 25.20
CA LYS A 228 -4.37 9.07 25.77
C LYS A 228 -5.78 8.56 25.39
N ALA A 229 -5.95 8.12 24.15
CA ALA A 229 -7.22 7.57 23.67
C ALA A 229 -7.57 6.27 24.40
N ALA A 230 -6.61 5.36 24.57
CA ALA A 230 -6.81 4.11 25.30
C ALA A 230 -7.14 4.37 26.79
N GLU A 231 -6.41 5.29 27.44
CA GLU A 231 -6.69 5.69 28.83
C GLU A 231 -8.12 6.28 28.98
N ALA A 232 -8.55 7.12 28.02
CA ALA A 232 -9.90 7.69 28.02
C ALA A 232 -10.98 6.62 27.84
N LEU A 233 -10.79 5.65 26.94
CA LEU A 233 -11.73 4.54 26.73
C LEU A 233 -11.82 3.64 27.98
N MET A 234 -10.69 3.26 28.57
CA MET A 234 -10.67 2.48 29.81
C MET A 234 -11.34 3.20 30.99
N ALA A 235 -11.22 4.52 31.06
CA ALA A 235 -11.86 5.32 32.09
C ALA A 235 -13.37 5.48 31.85
N ALA A 236 -13.79 5.56 30.59
CA ALA A 236 -15.21 5.74 30.22
C ALA A 236 -16.03 4.47 30.34
N ASP A 237 -15.45 3.30 30.04
CA ASP A 237 -16.10 2.00 30.17
C ASP A 237 -15.27 1.03 31.02
N PRO A 238 -15.64 0.82 32.30
CA PRO A 238 -14.96 -0.16 33.15
C PRO A 238 -15.12 -1.62 32.70
N LYS A 239 -16.01 -1.89 31.73
CA LYS A 239 -16.24 -3.22 31.15
C LYS A 239 -15.51 -3.40 29.81
N LEU A 240 -14.73 -2.40 29.40
CA LEU A 240 -13.94 -2.48 28.17
C LEU A 240 -13.07 -3.74 28.20
N ASP A 241 -13.26 -4.62 27.22
CA ASP A 241 -12.55 -5.90 27.09
C ASP A 241 -11.74 -6.00 25.78
N ALA A 242 -11.93 -5.06 24.83
CA ALA A 242 -11.13 -5.01 23.64
C ALA A 242 -10.86 -3.59 23.13
N LEU A 243 -9.76 -3.43 22.38
CA LEU A 243 -9.39 -2.21 21.66
C LEU A 243 -9.03 -2.51 20.20
N ILE A 244 -9.47 -1.64 19.31
CA ILE A 244 -9.01 -1.62 17.91
C ILE A 244 -8.36 -0.27 17.62
N PRO A 245 -7.06 -0.12 17.89
CA PRO A 245 -6.31 1.06 17.47
C PRO A 245 -6.05 1.01 15.97
N ALA A 246 -6.07 2.17 15.32
CA ALA A 246 -5.63 2.30 13.95
C ALA A 246 -4.15 1.91 13.81
N GLY A 247 -3.86 1.03 12.87
CA GLY A 247 -2.52 0.58 12.49
C GLY A 247 -1.87 1.51 11.46
N GLY A 248 -0.84 1.07 10.81
CA GLY A 248 -0.13 1.83 9.77
C GLY A 248 1.19 2.43 10.23
N GLY A 249 2.11 1.59 10.66
CA GLY A 249 3.42 1.99 11.16
C GLY A 249 3.53 1.96 12.68
N GLY A 250 2.44 1.63 13.39
CA GLY A 250 2.46 1.22 14.78
C GLY A 250 2.27 2.32 15.83
N ASP A 251 2.26 3.61 15.47
CA ASP A 251 2.32 4.65 16.50
C ASP A 251 1.11 4.74 17.42
N PRO A 252 -0.15 4.89 16.97
CA PRO A 252 -1.29 4.84 17.88
C PRO A 252 -1.44 3.49 18.57
N LEU A 253 -1.18 2.40 17.84
CA LEU A 253 -1.23 1.04 18.35
C LEU A 253 -0.24 0.83 19.50
N GLN A 254 1.02 1.20 19.32
CA GLN A 254 2.05 1.07 20.37
C GLN A 254 1.67 1.88 21.61
N GLY A 255 1.10 3.06 21.43
CA GLY A 255 0.61 3.89 22.54
C GLY A 255 -0.54 3.24 23.32
N ALA A 256 -1.48 2.63 22.61
CA ALA A 256 -2.60 1.92 23.21
C ALA A 256 -2.13 0.69 24.01
N ILE A 257 -1.24 -0.14 23.41
CA ILE A 257 -0.64 -1.29 24.09
C ILE A 257 0.06 -0.83 25.39
N ALA A 258 0.93 0.18 25.30
CA ALA A 258 1.63 0.69 26.47
C ALA A 258 0.69 1.24 27.55
N ALA A 259 -0.46 1.80 27.20
CA ALA A 259 -1.46 2.25 28.16
C ALA A 259 -2.14 1.08 28.88
N VAL A 260 -2.50 0.03 28.14
CA VAL A 260 -3.11 -1.19 28.70
C VAL A 260 -2.11 -1.90 29.62
N GLU A 261 -0.83 -2.02 29.23
CA GLU A 261 0.24 -2.59 30.05
C GLU A 261 0.46 -1.80 31.34
N ARG A 262 0.54 -0.46 31.27
CA ARG A 262 0.66 0.39 32.46
C ARG A 262 -0.53 0.29 33.40
N ALA A 263 -1.72 0.06 32.89
CA ALA A 263 -2.92 -0.17 33.67
C ALA A 263 -2.98 -1.57 34.30
N GLY A 264 -2.05 -2.47 33.95
CA GLY A 264 -2.03 -3.87 34.39
C GLY A 264 -3.17 -4.70 33.82
N LYS A 265 -3.71 -4.33 32.64
CA LYS A 265 -4.89 -4.93 32.03
C LYS A 265 -4.57 -5.77 30.78
N THR A 266 -3.32 -6.16 30.57
CA THR A 266 -2.89 -6.94 29.39
C THR A 266 -3.65 -8.26 29.22
N GLN A 267 -4.14 -8.85 30.31
CA GLN A 267 -4.93 -10.08 30.26
C GLN A 267 -6.46 -9.84 30.26
N ASP A 268 -6.88 -8.60 30.40
CA ASP A 268 -8.29 -8.21 30.51
C ASP A 268 -8.79 -7.49 29.24
N ILE A 269 -7.88 -6.97 28.41
CA ILE A 269 -8.20 -6.19 27.22
C ILE A 269 -7.42 -6.73 26.03
N ASP A 270 -8.13 -7.36 25.10
CA ASP A 270 -7.58 -7.85 23.85
C ASP A 270 -7.39 -6.70 22.86
N ILE A 271 -6.31 -6.74 22.06
CA ILE A 271 -6.01 -5.71 21.08
C ILE A 271 -5.83 -6.35 19.70
N VAL A 272 -6.54 -5.82 18.70
CA VAL A 272 -6.30 -6.15 17.29
C VAL A 272 -6.02 -4.88 16.49
N SER A 273 -5.29 -4.99 15.37
CA SER A 273 -4.97 -3.84 14.52
C SER A 273 -4.65 -4.29 13.10
N THR A 274 -4.14 -3.36 12.28
CA THR A 274 -3.67 -3.60 10.91
C THR A 274 -2.20 -3.16 10.78
N ASP A 275 -1.46 -3.78 9.87
CA ASP A 275 -0.03 -3.61 9.62
C ASP A 275 0.86 -4.24 10.69
N PHE A 276 1.28 -5.46 10.41
CA PHE A 276 2.01 -6.32 11.34
C PHE A 276 3.15 -5.62 12.05
N LEU A 277 3.07 -5.62 13.39
CA LEU A 277 4.18 -5.18 14.23
C LEU A 277 5.38 -6.14 14.07
N PRO A 278 6.60 -5.62 14.08
CA PRO A 278 7.81 -6.46 13.98
C PRO A 278 7.95 -7.49 15.12
N ASP A 279 7.35 -7.21 16.28
CA ASP A 279 7.36 -8.04 17.48
C ASP A 279 5.99 -8.74 17.73
N LEU A 280 5.13 -8.83 16.71
CA LEU A 280 3.78 -9.41 16.83
C LEU A 280 3.80 -10.83 17.44
N GLY A 281 4.76 -11.67 17.04
CA GLY A 281 4.87 -13.03 17.58
C GLY A 281 5.06 -13.07 19.09
N GLU A 282 5.89 -12.18 19.65
CA GLU A 282 6.08 -12.05 21.10
C GLU A 282 4.80 -11.53 21.78
N ARG A 283 4.10 -10.59 21.14
CA ARG A 283 2.88 -9.98 21.65
C ARG A 283 1.69 -10.94 21.69
N LEU A 284 1.58 -11.81 20.70
CA LEU A 284 0.60 -12.89 20.69
C LEU A 284 0.86 -13.89 21.81
N GLN A 285 2.14 -14.22 22.08
CA GLN A 285 2.52 -15.13 23.15
C GLN A 285 2.29 -14.58 24.55
N ASN A 286 2.54 -13.28 24.76
CA ASN A 286 2.37 -12.64 26.07
C ASN A 286 0.96 -12.06 26.28
N GLY A 287 0.10 -12.11 25.26
CA GLY A 287 -1.29 -11.64 25.32
C GLY A 287 -1.47 -10.12 25.17
N SER A 288 -0.42 -9.36 24.83
CA SER A 288 -0.56 -7.92 24.57
C SER A 288 -1.18 -7.58 23.20
N MET A 289 -1.32 -8.59 22.32
CA MET A 289 -2.09 -8.53 21.08
C MET A 289 -2.92 -9.82 20.94
N ALA A 290 -4.12 -9.69 20.39
CA ALA A 290 -4.98 -10.82 20.01
C ALA A 290 -4.85 -11.18 18.52
N GLY A 291 -4.43 -10.24 17.69
CA GLY A 291 -4.20 -10.46 16.27
C GLY A 291 -3.97 -9.17 15.50
N GLU A 292 -3.48 -9.33 14.29
CA GLU A 292 -3.35 -8.25 13.30
C GLU A 292 -3.68 -8.74 11.90
N SER A 293 -4.16 -7.81 11.08
CA SER A 293 -4.18 -7.97 9.63
C SER A 293 -2.97 -7.25 9.00
N GLY A 294 -2.51 -7.75 7.85
CA GLY A 294 -1.35 -7.15 7.18
C GLY A 294 -0.94 -7.94 5.94
N GLY A 295 0.35 -7.90 5.59
CA GLY A 295 0.91 -8.68 4.48
C GLY A 295 0.52 -8.20 3.09
N HIS A 296 -0.21 -7.10 2.99
CA HIS A 296 -0.68 -6.50 1.73
C HIS A 296 0.45 -5.81 0.92
N PHE A 297 1.70 -5.87 1.37
CA PHE A 297 2.86 -5.36 0.63
C PHE A 297 3.05 -6.01 -0.75
N CYS A 298 2.30 -7.06 -1.07
CA CYS A 298 2.24 -7.67 -2.39
C CYS A 298 1.24 -7.00 -3.34
N ASP A 299 0.36 -6.12 -2.87
CA ASP A 299 -0.57 -5.34 -3.69
C ASP A 299 0.17 -4.61 -4.84
N PRO A 300 1.24 -3.82 -4.58
CA PRO A 300 1.97 -3.14 -5.65
C PRO A 300 2.61 -4.09 -6.68
N LEU A 301 2.86 -5.35 -6.35
CA LEU A 301 3.30 -6.35 -7.33
C LEU A 301 2.24 -6.58 -8.41
N ILE A 302 0.98 -6.68 -8.02
CA ILE A 302 -0.13 -6.88 -8.97
C ILE A 302 -0.27 -5.65 -9.89
N ALA A 303 -0.24 -4.44 -9.32
CA ALA A 303 -0.25 -3.21 -10.10
C ALA A 303 0.97 -3.12 -11.07
N PHE A 304 2.14 -3.54 -10.61
CA PHE A 304 3.35 -3.64 -11.44
C PHE A 304 3.17 -4.62 -12.60
N MET A 305 2.62 -5.80 -12.36
CA MET A 305 2.34 -6.79 -13.40
C MET A 305 1.29 -6.31 -14.41
N MET A 306 0.25 -5.59 -13.95
CA MET A 306 -0.73 -4.97 -14.83
C MET A 306 -0.06 -3.97 -15.78
N VAL A 307 0.75 -3.08 -15.25
CA VAL A 307 1.48 -2.07 -16.03
C VAL A 307 2.53 -2.72 -16.94
N TYR A 308 3.30 -3.69 -16.45
CA TYR A 308 4.28 -4.43 -17.25
C TYR A 308 3.63 -5.11 -18.45
N ASN A 309 2.53 -5.81 -18.24
CA ASN A 309 1.80 -6.50 -19.31
C ASN A 309 1.18 -5.52 -20.32
N ALA A 310 0.74 -4.34 -19.86
CA ALA A 310 0.29 -3.28 -20.76
C ALA A 310 1.45 -2.74 -21.64
N VAL A 311 2.61 -2.48 -21.04
CA VAL A 311 3.82 -2.04 -21.76
C VAL A 311 4.28 -3.09 -22.78
N LYS A 312 4.19 -4.37 -22.43
CA LYS A 312 4.54 -5.49 -23.33
C LYS A 312 3.51 -5.70 -24.44
N GLY A 313 2.35 -5.06 -24.36
CA GLY A 313 1.25 -5.21 -25.31
C GLY A 313 0.43 -6.51 -25.12
N ASN A 314 0.57 -7.18 -23.97
CA ASN A 314 -0.24 -8.33 -23.58
C ASN A 314 -1.66 -7.90 -23.23
N TYR A 315 -1.82 -6.73 -22.61
CA TYR A 315 -3.11 -6.09 -22.36
C TYR A 315 -3.29 -4.95 -23.34
N LYS A 316 -4.46 -4.89 -23.98
CA LYS A 316 -4.79 -3.91 -25.02
C LYS A 316 -6.13 -3.28 -24.71
N ASP A 317 -6.24 -2.01 -25.02
CA ASP A 317 -7.50 -1.30 -25.02
C ASP A 317 -8.15 -1.19 -23.64
N PHE A 318 -7.61 -0.28 -22.81
CA PHE A 318 -8.14 0.02 -21.48
C PHE A 318 -9.25 1.08 -21.51
N ALA A 319 -9.37 1.86 -22.60
CA ALA A 319 -10.40 2.88 -22.70
C ALA A 319 -11.81 2.30 -22.49
N GLY A 320 -12.52 2.84 -21.51
CA GLY A 320 -13.83 2.34 -21.11
C GLY A 320 -13.81 1.10 -20.20
N LYS A 321 -12.64 0.61 -19.84
CA LYS A 321 -12.44 -0.54 -18.93
C LYS A 321 -11.66 -0.07 -17.70
N PHE A 322 -12.35 0.08 -16.61
CA PHE A 322 -11.73 0.31 -15.32
C PHE A 322 -11.50 -1.07 -14.66
N GLU A 323 -10.25 -1.41 -14.44
CA GLU A 323 -9.90 -2.68 -13.79
C GLU A 323 -9.70 -2.46 -12.30
N ASP A 324 -10.65 -2.95 -11.55
CA ASP A 324 -10.67 -2.93 -10.10
C ASP A 324 -10.24 -4.32 -9.59
N VAL A 325 -9.18 -4.36 -8.79
CA VAL A 325 -8.58 -5.60 -8.30
C VAL A 325 -8.53 -5.55 -6.77
N PRO A 326 -9.52 -6.12 -6.08
CA PRO A 326 -9.45 -6.31 -4.64
C PRO A 326 -8.28 -7.21 -4.27
N PHE A 327 -7.52 -6.83 -3.24
CA PHE A 327 -6.38 -7.57 -2.71
C PHE A 327 -6.65 -7.96 -1.25
N PRO A 328 -6.42 -9.22 -0.83
CA PRO A 328 -6.75 -9.66 0.52
C PRO A 328 -5.70 -9.20 1.53
N TYR A 329 -6.12 -8.98 2.76
CA TYR A 329 -5.25 -8.97 3.92
C TYR A 329 -4.90 -10.40 4.35
N LEU A 330 -3.71 -10.57 4.93
CA LEU A 330 -3.38 -11.73 5.75
C LEU A 330 -3.82 -11.45 7.18
N TYR A 331 -4.25 -12.49 7.90
CA TYR A 331 -4.64 -12.40 9.30
C TYR A 331 -3.74 -13.32 10.13
N VAL A 332 -3.20 -12.77 11.21
CA VAL A 332 -2.32 -13.47 12.16
C VAL A 332 -2.90 -13.29 13.56
N SER A 333 -3.39 -14.37 14.16
CA SER A 333 -4.01 -14.35 15.49
C SER A 333 -3.45 -15.42 16.44
N SER A 334 -2.39 -16.12 16.00
CA SER A 334 -1.68 -17.08 16.82
C SER A 334 -0.17 -17.04 16.55
N ALA A 335 0.62 -17.57 17.48
CA ALA A 335 2.07 -17.70 17.29
C ALA A 335 2.43 -18.61 16.10
N ASP A 336 1.61 -19.62 15.82
CA ASP A 336 1.82 -20.54 14.69
C ASP A 336 1.55 -19.83 13.37
N ASP A 337 0.49 -18.99 13.28
CA ASP A 337 0.22 -18.14 12.10
C ASP A 337 1.37 -17.17 11.87
N TYR A 338 1.89 -16.56 12.95
CA TYR A 338 3.01 -15.63 12.84
C TYR A 338 4.27 -16.33 12.35
N ALA A 339 4.60 -17.49 12.88
CA ALA A 339 5.76 -18.28 12.43
C ALA A 339 5.64 -18.67 10.94
N ALA A 340 4.44 -19.01 10.49
CA ALA A 340 4.18 -19.29 9.07
C ALA A 340 4.30 -18.01 8.22
N TYR A 341 3.76 -16.87 8.69
CA TYR A 341 3.94 -15.57 8.03
C TYR A 341 5.42 -15.19 7.92
N GLU A 342 6.19 -15.26 9.03
CA GLU A 342 7.64 -14.99 8.99
C GLU A 342 8.34 -15.85 7.94
N LYS A 343 8.09 -17.15 7.94
CA LYS A 343 8.73 -18.08 7.03
C LYS A 343 8.44 -17.78 5.56
N TYR A 344 7.17 -17.52 5.21
CA TYR A 344 6.73 -17.45 3.81
C TYR A 344 6.62 -16.03 3.25
N PHE A 345 6.70 -14.97 4.09
CA PHE A 345 6.55 -13.58 3.66
C PHE A 345 7.69 -12.65 4.12
N VAL A 346 8.46 -13.03 5.17
CA VAL A 346 9.55 -12.20 5.70
C VAL A 346 10.91 -12.80 5.36
N ASP A 347 11.16 -14.05 5.77
CA ASP A 347 12.43 -14.75 5.55
C ASP A 347 12.65 -15.03 4.07
N GLN A 348 11.59 -15.37 3.37
CA GLN A 348 11.55 -15.50 1.92
C GLN A 348 10.45 -14.61 1.33
N LEU A 349 10.51 -14.35 0.04
CA LEU A 349 9.39 -13.71 -0.66
C LEU A 349 8.30 -14.75 -0.96
N PRO A 350 7.02 -14.33 -0.97
CA PRO A 350 5.91 -15.25 -1.24
C PRO A 350 5.85 -15.77 -2.68
N TYR A 351 6.69 -15.26 -3.57
CA TYR A 351 6.81 -15.68 -4.96
C TYR A 351 8.27 -15.92 -5.35
N THR A 352 8.53 -17.03 -6.04
CA THR A 352 9.82 -17.34 -6.67
C THR A 352 10.02 -16.54 -7.96
N ASP A 353 11.26 -16.45 -8.46
CA ASP A 353 11.58 -15.83 -9.75
C ASP A 353 10.77 -16.48 -10.91
N ASP A 354 10.58 -17.81 -10.89
CA ASP A 354 9.80 -18.52 -11.92
C ASP A 354 8.30 -18.19 -11.86
N GLU A 355 7.73 -18.08 -10.66
CA GLU A 355 6.34 -17.65 -10.45
C GLU A 355 6.13 -16.21 -10.92
N LEU A 356 7.07 -15.30 -10.63
CA LEU A 356 7.03 -13.92 -11.13
C LEU A 356 7.07 -13.85 -12.67
N VAL A 357 7.90 -14.70 -13.29
CA VAL A 357 7.94 -14.83 -14.76
C VAL A 357 6.65 -15.43 -15.30
N ALA A 358 6.03 -16.39 -14.61
CA ALA A 358 4.74 -16.97 -15.01
C ALA A 358 3.63 -15.90 -14.93
N MET A 359 3.54 -15.17 -13.82
CA MET A 359 2.59 -14.09 -13.57
C MET A 359 2.65 -12.99 -14.66
N SER A 360 3.84 -12.70 -15.20
CA SER A 360 4.01 -11.74 -16.31
C SER A 360 3.40 -12.20 -17.64
N LYS A 361 2.92 -13.43 -17.73
CA LYS A 361 2.27 -14.00 -18.93
C LYS A 361 0.78 -14.25 -18.74
N GLU A 362 0.29 -14.06 -17.51
CA GLU A 362 -1.12 -14.23 -17.18
C GLU A 362 -2.00 -13.24 -17.94
N SER A 363 -3.18 -13.67 -18.32
CA SER A 363 -4.25 -12.75 -18.71
C SER A 363 -4.66 -11.91 -17.49
N LEU A 364 -5.29 -10.76 -17.71
CA LEU A 364 -5.77 -9.93 -16.61
C LEU A 364 -6.74 -10.69 -15.68
N LYS A 365 -7.56 -11.60 -16.24
CA LYS A 365 -8.45 -12.45 -15.45
C LYS A 365 -7.67 -13.41 -14.53
N GLU A 366 -6.62 -14.03 -15.05
CA GLU A 366 -5.75 -14.92 -14.26
C GLU A 366 -4.99 -14.14 -13.19
N LEU A 367 -4.43 -12.97 -13.53
CA LEU A 367 -3.75 -12.11 -12.56
C LEU A 367 -4.69 -11.66 -11.41
N LYS A 368 -5.96 -11.36 -11.72
CA LYS A 368 -6.97 -11.08 -10.68
C LYS A 368 -7.24 -12.30 -9.79
N ALA A 369 -7.23 -13.49 -10.35
CA ALA A 369 -7.38 -14.72 -9.56
C ALA A 369 -6.14 -14.98 -8.69
N THR A 370 -4.94 -14.75 -9.22
CA THR A 370 -3.68 -14.81 -8.48
C THR A 370 -3.69 -13.82 -7.31
N ALA A 371 -4.11 -12.55 -7.54
CA ALA A 371 -4.24 -11.56 -6.48
C ALA A 371 -5.22 -12.03 -5.38
N ALA A 372 -6.39 -12.54 -5.75
CA ALA A 372 -7.40 -12.99 -4.79
C ALA A 372 -7.00 -14.25 -4.00
N SER A 373 -6.02 -15.03 -4.47
CA SER A 373 -5.58 -16.26 -3.80
C SER A 373 -4.50 -16.03 -2.73
N VAL A 374 -3.96 -14.83 -2.63
CA VAL A 374 -2.85 -14.53 -1.70
C VAL A 374 -3.26 -14.85 -0.27
N SER A 375 -2.54 -15.79 0.34
CA SER A 375 -2.72 -16.19 1.73
C SER A 375 -1.46 -16.90 2.24
N ILE A 376 -1.32 -17.05 3.55
CA ILE A 376 -0.23 -17.83 4.15
C ILE A 376 -0.29 -19.26 3.67
N ALA A 377 -1.48 -19.87 3.65
CA ALA A 377 -1.70 -21.24 3.19
C ALA A 377 -1.37 -21.43 1.69
N ASP A 378 -1.67 -20.44 0.85
CA ASP A 378 -1.28 -20.47 -0.57
C ASP A 378 0.24 -20.46 -0.72
N ALA A 379 0.94 -19.52 -0.05
CA ALA A 379 2.40 -19.45 -0.09
C ALA A 379 3.07 -20.73 0.42
N GLU A 380 2.56 -21.30 1.52
CA GLU A 380 3.01 -22.59 2.04
C GLU A 380 2.83 -23.72 1.02
N SER A 381 1.64 -23.82 0.41
CA SER A 381 1.34 -24.88 -0.58
C SER A 381 2.22 -24.82 -1.83
N ARG A 382 2.68 -23.63 -2.20
CA ARG A 382 3.58 -23.40 -3.35
C ARG A 382 5.05 -23.66 -3.01
N SER A 383 5.48 -23.38 -1.78
CA SER A 383 6.88 -23.54 -1.33
C SER A 383 7.32 -25.01 -1.19
N GLY A 384 6.39 -25.96 -1.14
CA GLY A 384 6.67 -27.40 -1.07
C GLY A 384 6.82 -28.11 -2.43
N LYS A 385 6.77 -27.36 -3.51
CA LYS A 385 6.96 -27.86 -4.89
C LYS A 385 8.33 -27.47 -5.42
#